data_066566bd1fcf25411e4f1210be91a0ff
#
_entry.id   066566bd1fcf25411e4f1210be91a0ff
#
_cell.length_a   1.000
_cell.length_b   1.000
_cell.length_c   1.000
_cell.angle_alpha   90.00
_cell.angle_beta   90.00
_cell.angle_gamma   90.00
#
_symmetry.space_group_name_H-M   'P 1'
#
loop_
_entity.id
_entity.type
_entity.pdbx_description
1 polymer ?
#
loop_
_entity_poly.entity_id
_entity_poly.type
_entity_poly.pdbx_seq_one_letter_code
_entity_poly.pdbx_strand_id
1 'polypeptide(L)'
;VMRPYQVYAVKRAFDRITMANMNGYVFHTTGSGKTLTSYKLASLLRDDRRIDKVFFLIDRSDLDDQTVDEYNSFEAGCVDQTDSTYHLVKGLQDSSKALIITTIQKMATALRSEKYCTIMDTFKQKKCVFIIDECHRSQFGKMHAQIRKHFENSNYIGFTGTPIFKENKGPQGQTTADIFHSGKLDPCIHKYMIKEAIADGNVLRFSVEYMRSISVKSIKDSKIDAAALDDAEYCKRHKIDLDAVYHSDERIAAISEDILGHLNQHTRLENNNVYTAIFAVDKIETLVKYYEYMKAHNPKGYRIAAIFTYQANQDMEESLKEAFLKLPELFGGI
;
A
#
# COMPACT_ATOMS: atom_id res chain seq x y z
N VAL A 1 12.09 14.52 16.48
CA VAL A 1 11.61 14.07 17.79
C VAL A 1 10.39 13.18 17.59
N MET A 2 10.39 11.98 18.20
CA MET A 2 9.27 11.05 18.13
C MET A 2 8.09 11.54 18.99
N ARG A 3 6.88 11.30 18.50
CA ARG A 3 5.63 11.58 19.24
C ARG A 3 5.34 10.46 20.26
N PRO A 4 4.57 10.73 21.35
CA PRO A 4 4.34 9.75 22.41
C PRO A 4 3.84 8.38 21.89
N TYR A 5 2.84 8.35 20.99
CA TYR A 5 2.32 7.10 20.44
C TYR A 5 3.37 6.30 19.64
N GLN A 6 4.30 6.98 18.96
CA GLN A 6 5.41 6.33 18.25
C GLN A 6 6.37 5.68 19.25
N VAL A 7 6.69 6.37 20.34
CA VAL A 7 7.54 5.82 21.42
C VAL A 7 6.90 4.57 22.03
N TYR A 8 5.59 4.61 22.30
CA TYR A 8 4.86 3.45 22.82
C TYR A 8 4.85 2.28 21.82
N ALA A 9 4.64 2.55 20.54
CA ALA A 9 4.66 1.53 19.49
C ALA A 9 6.03 0.86 19.39
N VAL A 10 7.11 1.66 19.35
CA VAL A 10 8.49 1.15 19.30
C VAL A 10 8.81 0.30 20.52
N LYS A 11 8.51 0.80 21.73
CA LYS A 11 8.77 0.05 22.97
C LYS A 11 8.04 -1.28 22.99
N ARG A 12 6.75 -1.30 22.69
CA ARG A 12 5.95 -2.54 22.66
C ARG A 12 6.44 -3.52 21.60
N ALA A 13 6.83 -3.05 20.41
CA ALA A 13 7.37 -3.89 19.37
C ALA A 13 8.75 -4.45 19.74
N PHE A 14 9.60 -3.63 20.36
CA PHE A 14 10.89 -4.07 20.88
C PHE A 14 10.73 -5.14 21.96
N ASP A 15 9.86 -4.92 22.95
CA ASP A 15 9.58 -5.89 24.02
C ASP A 15 8.95 -7.18 23.46
N ARG A 16 8.08 -7.08 22.41
CA ARG A 16 7.49 -8.23 21.73
C ARG A 16 8.56 -9.17 21.17
N ILE A 17 9.62 -8.62 20.60
CA ILE A 17 10.72 -9.40 20.02
C ILE A 17 11.64 -9.90 21.12
N THR A 18 12.12 -9.01 21.98
CA THR A 18 13.24 -9.29 22.88
C THR A 18 12.86 -10.04 24.14
N MET A 19 11.62 -9.89 24.60
CA MET A 19 11.11 -10.56 25.82
C MET A 19 10.17 -11.71 25.50
N ALA A 20 9.24 -11.52 24.55
CA ALA A 20 8.24 -12.54 24.25
C ALA A 20 8.65 -13.47 23.09
N ASN A 21 9.64 -13.11 22.29
CA ASN A 21 10.07 -13.83 21.07
C ASN A 21 8.89 -14.10 20.12
N MET A 22 8.03 -13.11 19.90
CA MET A 22 6.80 -13.23 19.13
C MET A 22 6.75 -12.23 18.00
N ASN A 23 5.99 -12.56 16.95
CA ASN A 23 5.66 -11.68 15.84
C ASN A 23 4.53 -10.70 16.21
N GLY A 24 4.28 -9.75 15.31
CA GLY A 24 3.13 -8.87 15.40
C GLY A 24 3.15 -7.77 14.37
N TYR A 25 2.15 -6.90 14.43
CA TYR A 25 2.09 -5.74 13.55
C TYR A 25 1.64 -4.48 14.30
N VAL A 26 2.02 -3.35 13.77
CA VAL A 26 1.64 -2.01 14.22
C VAL A 26 0.64 -1.44 13.22
N PHE A 27 -0.54 -1.07 13.70
CA PHE A 27 -1.58 -0.44 12.92
C PHE A 27 -1.59 1.07 13.18
N HIS A 28 -0.92 1.81 12.31
CA HIS A 28 -0.88 3.27 12.35
C HIS A 28 -1.43 3.83 11.05
N THR A 29 -2.33 4.82 11.16
CA THR A 29 -2.94 5.47 10.00
C THR A 29 -1.89 6.12 9.09
N THR A 30 -2.24 6.36 7.83
CA THR A 30 -1.41 7.13 6.89
C THR A 30 -1.14 8.53 7.44
N GLY A 31 0.06 9.06 7.21
CA GLY A 31 0.48 10.36 7.74
C GLY A 31 0.92 10.36 9.21
N SER A 32 0.89 9.22 9.92
CA SER A 32 1.32 9.10 11.32
C SER A 32 2.84 8.96 11.51
N GLY A 33 3.65 8.99 10.44
CA GLY A 33 5.10 8.78 10.50
C GLY A 33 5.49 7.33 10.80
N LYS A 34 4.85 6.38 10.11
CA LYS A 34 5.18 4.94 10.20
C LYS A 34 6.64 4.69 9.86
N THR A 35 7.17 5.33 8.81
CA THR A 35 8.56 5.19 8.35
C THR A 35 9.55 5.51 9.46
N LEU A 36 9.37 6.64 10.14
CA LEU A 36 10.21 7.02 11.29
C LEU A 36 10.09 6.00 12.44
N THR A 37 8.86 5.53 12.71
CA THR A 37 8.60 4.59 13.82
C THR A 37 9.24 3.24 13.56
N SER A 38 9.11 2.71 12.36
CA SER A 38 9.68 1.42 11.94
C SER A 38 11.20 1.47 11.85
N TYR A 39 11.76 2.57 11.31
CA TYR A 39 13.20 2.77 11.29
C TYR A 39 13.80 2.88 12.69
N LYS A 40 13.14 3.60 13.62
CA LYS A 40 13.61 3.69 15.01
C LYS A 40 13.62 2.31 15.70
N LEU A 41 12.60 1.49 15.45
CA LEU A 41 12.58 0.11 15.91
C LEU A 41 13.78 -0.68 15.35
N ALA A 42 14.02 -0.58 14.03
CA ALA A 42 15.14 -1.24 13.35
C ALA A 42 16.49 -0.84 13.97
N SER A 43 16.68 0.44 14.22
CA SER A 43 17.90 0.98 14.82
C SER A 43 18.14 0.43 16.24
N LEU A 44 17.10 0.36 17.08
CA LEU A 44 17.22 -0.21 18.43
C LEU A 44 17.51 -1.70 18.42
N LEU A 45 16.88 -2.45 17.50
CA LEU A 45 17.11 -3.89 17.36
C LEU A 45 18.50 -4.20 16.79
N ARG A 46 19.02 -3.37 15.89
CA ARG A 46 20.39 -3.45 15.39
C ARG A 46 21.43 -3.39 16.51
N ASP A 47 21.18 -2.53 17.48
CA ASP A 47 22.11 -2.29 18.59
C ASP A 47 21.96 -3.34 19.71
N ASP A 48 21.00 -4.27 19.63
CA ASP A 48 20.77 -5.33 20.61
C ASP A 48 21.64 -6.57 20.29
N ARG A 49 22.54 -6.92 21.21
CA ARG A 49 23.47 -8.05 21.06
C ARG A 49 22.82 -9.43 20.92
N ARG A 50 21.53 -9.56 21.22
CA ARG A 50 20.77 -10.81 21.06
C ARG A 50 20.32 -11.05 19.62
N ILE A 51 20.50 -10.07 18.72
CA ILE A 51 20.03 -10.10 17.35
C ILE A 51 21.24 -10.07 16.42
N ASP A 52 21.34 -11.09 15.55
CA ASP A 52 22.43 -11.19 14.59
C ASP A 52 22.26 -10.25 13.39
N LYS A 53 21.03 -10.14 12.88
CA LYS A 53 20.71 -9.28 11.72
C LYS A 53 19.29 -8.72 11.81
N VAL A 54 19.14 -7.47 11.40
CA VAL A 54 17.84 -6.82 11.19
C VAL A 54 17.65 -6.57 9.71
N PHE A 55 16.56 -7.04 9.16
CA PHE A 55 16.14 -6.80 7.79
C PHE A 55 14.95 -5.84 7.77
N PHE A 56 15.12 -4.73 7.08
CA PHE A 56 14.01 -3.83 6.80
C PHE A 56 13.55 -4.07 5.37
N LEU A 57 12.36 -4.64 5.21
CA LEU A 57 11.79 -5.02 3.92
C LEU A 57 10.77 -4.00 3.46
N ILE A 58 11.01 -3.43 2.29
CA ILE A 58 10.15 -2.46 1.61
C ILE A 58 9.58 -3.12 0.36
N ASP A 59 8.39 -2.72 -0.08
CA ASP A 59 7.90 -3.13 -1.40
C ASP A 59 8.68 -2.35 -2.48
N ARG A 60 8.94 -3.02 -3.61
CA ARG A 60 9.65 -2.41 -4.74
C ARG A 60 8.96 -1.16 -5.28
N SER A 61 7.63 -1.13 -5.26
CA SER A 61 6.84 0.03 -5.71
C SER A 61 6.99 1.26 -4.81
N ASP A 62 7.45 1.08 -3.56
CA ASP A 62 7.63 2.15 -2.58
C ASP A 62 9.10 2.57 -2.45
N LEU A 63 10.00 1.92 -3.19
CA LEU A 63 11.42 2.27 -3.21
C LEU A 63 11.68 3.29 -4.34
N ASP A 64 10.97 4.41 -4.28
CA ASP A 64 11.25 5.59 -5.10
C ASP A 64 12.39 6.44 -4.48
N ASP A 65 12.89 7.40 -5.25
CA ASP A 65 13.98 8.27 -4.81
C ASP A 65 13.64 9.01 -3.51
N GLN A 66 12.39 9.43 -3.34
CA GLN A 66 11.92 10.15 -2.15
C GLN A 66 11.98 9.25 -0.89
N THR A 67 11.53 8.02 -0.99
CA THR A 67 11.60 7.03 0.11
C THR A 67 13.04 6.70 0.47
N VAL A 68 13.89 6.56 -0.52
CA VAL A 68 15.32 6.34 -0.33
C VAL A 68 15.98 7.52 0.38
N ASP A 69 15.66 8.74 -0.03
CA ASP A 69 16.15 9.96 0.60
C ASP A 69 15.67 10.09 2.04
N GLU A 70 14.43 9.71 2.33
CA GLU A 70 13.89 9.69 3.69
C GLU A 70 14.71 8.74 4.58
N TYR A 71 14.98 7.51 4.14
CA TYR A 71 15.80 6.56 4.91
C TYR A 71 17.24 7.02 5.04
N ASN A 72 17.85 7.54 3.98
CA ASN A 72 19.22 8.07 4.01
C ASN A 72 19.33 9.33 4.91
N SER A 73 18.25 10.06 5.13
CA SER A 73 18.22 11.16 6.11
C SER A 73 18.34 10.67 7.56
N PHE A 74 17.96 9.42 7.84
CA PHE A 74 18.13 8.80 9.15
C PHE A 74 19.54 8.23 9.33
N GLU A 75 20.10 7.61 8.30
CA GLU A 75 21.47 7.05 8.28
C GLU A 75 21.97 7.00 6.82
N ALA A 76 23.00 7.78 6.53
CA ALA A 76 23.54 7.90 5.18
C ALA A 76 24.02 6.55 4.62
N GLY A 77 23.54 6.18 3.43
CA GLY A 77 23.91 4.95 2.72
C GLY A 77 23.34 3.66 3.33
N CYS A 78 22.29 3.76 4.17
CA CYS A 78 21.65 2.59 4.78
C CYS A 78 20.79 1.78 3.80
N VAL A 79 20.33 2.39 2.71
CA VAL A 79 19.50 1.75 1.69
C VAL A 79 20.33 1.20 0.56
N ASP A 80 20.14 -0.08 0.22
CA ASP A 80 20.70 -0.67 -0.99
C ASP A 80 19.82 -0.28 -2.20
N GLN A 81 20.21 0.81 -2.87
CA GLN A 81 19.55 1.36 -4.06
C GLN A 81 19.75 0.50 -5.32
N THR A 82 20.69 -0.45 -5.28
CA THR A 82 21.00 -1.22 -6.48
C THR A 82 19.94 -2.27 -6.77
N ASP A 83 19.58 -2.45 -8.03
CA ASP A 83 18.71 -3.53 -8.50
C ASP A 83 19.32 -4.94 -8.37
N SER A 84 20.51 -5.03 -7.81
CA SER A 84 21.29 -6.26 -7.75
C SER A 84 21.14 -7.01 -6.42
N THR A 85 20.69 -8.25 -6.49
CA THR A 85 20.73 -9.22 -5.37
C THR A 85 22.16 -9.44 -4.83
N TYR A 86 23.18 -9.17 -5.64
CA TYR A 86 24.58 -9.26 -5.25
C TYR A 86 24.94 -8.36 -4.06
N HIS A 87 24.48 -7.12 -4.05
CA HIS A 87 24.75 -6.17 -2.97
C HIS A 87 24.06 -6.55 -1.66
N LEU A 88 22.83 -7.09 -1.73
CA LEU A 88 22.17 -7.69 -0.57
C LEU A 88 23.05 -8.78 0.05
N VAL A 89 23.51 -9.73 -0.77
CA VAL A 89 24.33 -10.85 -0.29
C VAL A 89 25.68 -10.40 0.23
N LYS A 90 26.31 -9.41 -0.39
CA LYS A 90 27.54 -8.78 0.10
C LYS A 90 27.33 -8.11 1.46
N GLY A 91 26.21 -7.39 1.64
CA GLY A 91 25.83 -6.80 2.93
C GLY A 91 25.58 -7.84 4.02
N LEU A 92 25.08 -9.02 3.65
CA LEU A 92 24.91 -10.14 4.59
C LEU A 92 26.25 -10.66 5.12
N GLN A 93 27.25 -10.76 4.26
CA GLN A 93 28.59 -11.22 4.63
C GLN A 93 29.37 -10.21 5.47
N ASP A 94 29.00 -8.94 5.38
CA ASP A 94 29.63 -7.88 6.17
C ASP A 94 29.11 -7.93 7.62
N SER A 95 29.95 -8.33 8.53
CA SER A 95 29.65 -8.43 9.96
C SER A 95 29.40 -7.05 10.61
N SER A 96 29.93 -5.97 10.03
CA SER A 96 29.72 -4.60 10.52
C SER A 96 28.30 -4.07 10.21
N LYS A 97 27.63 -4.66 9.22
CA LYS A 97 26.28 -4.27 8.81
C LYS A 97 25.22 -5.12 9.50
N ALA A 98 24.82 -4.74 10.71
CA ALA A 98 23.77 -5.43 11.43
C ALA A 98 22.34 -5.09 10.93
N LEU A 99 22.14 -3.95 10.28
CA LEU A 99 20.88 -3.53 9.62
C LEU A 99 21.05 -3.53 8.10
N ILE A 100 20.10 -4.18 7.41
CA ILE A 100 20.05 -4.25 5.95
C ILE A 100 18.65 -3.81 5.50
N ILE A 101 18.58 -2.75 4.70
CA ILE A 101 17.36 -2.26 4.08
C ILE A 101 17.32 -2.75 2.64
N THR A 102 16.29 -3.51 2.27
CA THR A 102 16.18 -4.12 0.94
C THR A 102 14.71 -4.36 0.56
N THR A 103 14.45 -4.75 -0.68
CA THR A 103 13.10 -5.11 -1.09
C THR A 103 12.80 -6.58 -0.80
N ILE A 104 11.51 -6.88 -0.55
CA ILE A 104 11.06 -8.25 -0.34
C ILE A 104 11.33 -9.12 -1.57
N GLN A 105 11.28 -8.54 -2.78
CA GLN A 105 11.56 -9.21 -4.04
C GLN A 105 13.03 -9.63 -4.14
N LYS A 106 13.97 -8.75 -3.78
CA LYS A 106 15.41 -9.07 -3.75
C LYS A 106 15.70 -10.19 -2.75
N MET A 107 15.10 -10.13 -1.57
CA MET A 107 15.25 -11.18 -0.55
C MET A 107 14.73 -12.52 -1.08
N ALA A 108 13.53 -12.57 -1.67
CA ALA A 108 12.97 -13.77 -2.24
C ALA A 108 13.81 -14.32 -3.41
N THR A 109 14.39 -13.44 -4.24
CA THR A 109 15.29 -13.83 -5.33
C THR A 109 16.60 -14.40 -4.80
N ALA A 110 17.19 -13.82 -3.76
CA ALA A 110 18.38 -14.35 -3.11
C ALA A 110 18.17 -15.78 -2.61
N LEU A 111 17.01 -16.05 -2.00
CA LEU A 111 16.63 -17.36 -1.48
C LEU A 111 16.44 -18.44 -2.56
N ARG A 112 16.06 -18.03 -3.79
CA ARG A 112 15.85 -18.96 -4.91
C ARG A 112 17.12 -19.20 -5.73
N SER A 113 18.14 -18.38 -5.56
CA SER A 113 19.35 -18.42 -6.36
C SER A 113 20.30 -19.47 -5.86
N GLU A 114 20.61 -20.49 -6.68
CA GLU A 114 21.63 -21.48 -6.38
C GLU A 114 23.01 -20.87 -6.07
N LYS A 115 23.32 -19.75 -6.70
CA LYS A 115 24.56 -18.99 -6.49
C LYS A 115 24.71 -18.49 -5.05
N TYR A 116 23.59 -18.19 -4.38
CA TYR A 116 23.61 -17.55 -3.05
C TYR A 116 23.12 -18.46 -1.92
N CYS A 117 22.64 -19.68 -2.25
CA CYS A 117 22.06 -20.60 -1.27
C CYS A 117 23.00 -20.87 -0.08
N THR A 118 24.29 -21.14 -0.33
CA THR A 118 25.28 -21.41 0.73
C THR A 118 25.41 -20.25 1.70
N ILE A 119 25.39 -19.00 1.21
CA ILE A 119 25.49 -17.81 2.06
C ILE A 119 24.17 -17.62 2.83
N MET A 120 23.04 -17.76 2.16
CA MET A 120 21.72 -17.62 2.78
C MET A 120 21.52 -18.67 3.88
N ASP A 121 21.99 -19.91 3.69
CA ASP A 121 21.90 -20.99 4.67
C ASP A 121 22.67 -20.71 5.96
N THR A 122 23.74 -19.89 5.91
CA THR A 122 24.45 -19.47 7.13
C THR A 122 23.59 -18.63 8.07
N PHE A 123 22.50 -18.05 7.58
CA PHE A 123 21.57 -17.23 8.38
C PHE A 123 20.34 -18.00 8.85
N LYS A 124 20.17 -19.25 8.44
CA LYS A 124 19.00 -20.07 8.72
C LYS A 124 18.68 -20.18 10.23
N GLN A 125 19.68 -20.35 11.05
CA GLN A 125 19.58 -20.51 12.51
C GLN A 125 19.93 -19.22 13.28
N LYS A 126 20.45 -18.19 12.61
CA LYS A 126 20.77 -16.93 13.27
C LYS A 126 19.52 -16.17 13.70
N LYS A 127 19.64 -15.44 14.80
CA LYS A 127 18.55 -14.59 15.27
C LYS A 127 18.36 -13.39 14.34
N CYS A 128 17.36 -13.50 13.47
CA CYS A 128 17.03 -12.46 12.51
C CYS A 128 15.70 -11.78 12.87
N VAL A 129 15.62 -10.47 12.63
CA VAL A 129 14.37 -9.73 12.77
C VAL A 129 14.02 -9.08 11.44
N PHE A 130 12.80 -9.26 11.01
CA PHE A 130 12.26 -8.67 9.79
C PHE A 130 11.24 -7.60 10.14
N ILE A 131 11.53 -6.37 9.76
CA ILE A 131 10.61 -5.24 9.82
C ILE A 131 10.06 -5.02 8.42
N ILE A 132 8.74 -4.94 8.27
CA ILE A 132 8.08 -4.94 6.98
C ILE A 132 7.16 -3.74 6.93
N ASP A 133 7.48 -2.80 6.05
CA ASP A 133 6.61 -1.66 5.79
C ASP A 133 5.51 -2.01 4.77
N GLU A 134 4.36 -1.35 4.88
CA GLU A 134 3.15 -1.57 4.08
C GLU A 134 2.78 -3.06 3.90
N CYS A 135 2.82 -3.81 5.01
CA CYS A 135 2.71 -5.27 5.05
C CYS A 135 1.34 -5.85 4.63
N HIS A 136 0.39 -5.00 4.22
CA HIS A 136 -0.93 -5.41 3.72
C HIS A 136 -0.96 -5.77 2.23
N ARG A 137 0.10 -5.53 1.47
CA ARG A 137 0.11 -5.74 0.02
C ARG A 137 -0.01 -7.21 -0.38
N SER A 138 -0.75 -7.49 -1.44
CA SER A 138 -1.15 -8.84 -1.87
C SER A 138 0.01 -9.79 -2.22
N GLN A 139 1.11 -9.27 -2.74
CA GLN A 139 2.29 -10.09 -3.08
C GLN A 139 3.11 -10.48 -1.85
N PHE A 140 2.90 -9.79 -0.74
CA PHE A 140 3.62 -10.03 0.51
C PHE A 140 3.44 -11.46 1.03
N GLY A 141 2.24 -12.02 1.01
CA GLY A 141 1.93 -13.32 1.63
C GLY A 141 2.77 -14.50 1.11
N LYS A 142 2.97 -14.62 -0.22
CA LYS A 142 3.75 -15.73 -0.81
C LYS A 142 5.24 -15.59 -0.54
N MET A 143 5.79 -14.40 -0.76
CA MET A 143 7.22 -14.13 -0.53
C MET A 143 7.56 -14.20 0.97
N HIS A 144 6.69 -13.69 1.82
CA HIS A 144 6.82 -13.79 3.26
C HIS A 144 6.87 -15.26 3.73
N ALA A 145 6.00 -16.11 3.20
CA ALA A 145 6.01 -17.53 3.54
C ALA A 145 7.34 -18.23 3.17
N GLN A 146 7.95 -17.86 2.03
CA GLN A 146 9.26 -18.36 1.62
C GLN A 146 10.38 -17.90 2.57
N ILE A 147 10.40 -16.60 2.89
CA ILE A 147 11.38 -16.02 3.82
C ILE A 147 11.24 -16.69 5.20
N ARG A 148 10.02 -16.80 5.70
CA ARG A 148 9.73 -17.41 7.00
C ARG A 148 10.13 -18.88 7.07
N LYS A 149 9.98 -19.62 5.97
CA LYS A 149 10.39 -21.03 5.90
C LYS A 149 11.92 -21.17 5.94
N HIS A 150 12.65 -20.22 5.39
CA HIS A 150 14.12 -20.27 5.36
C HIS A 150 14.75 -19.85 6.70
N PHE A 151 14.31 -18.71 7.28
CA PHE A 151 14.86 -18.16 8.53
C PHE A 151 14.11 -18.75 9.73
N GLU A 152 14.59 -19.87 10.26
CA GLU A 152 13.91 -20.65 11.31
C GLU A 152 13.88 -19.94 12.67
N ASN A 153 14.96 -19.15 12.99
CA ASN A 153 15.05 -18.37 14.23
C ASN A 153 14.83 -16.87 13.95
N SER A 154 13.59 -16.53 13.55
CA SER A 154 13.30 -15.15 13.16
C SER A 154 11.98 -14.62 13.74
N ASN A 155 11.92 -13.29 13.89
CA ASN A 155 10.70 -12.58 14.23
C ASN A 155 10.34 -11.59 13.12
N TYR A 156 9.04 -11.30 13.02
CA TYR A 156 8.45 -10.45 11.99
C TYR A 156 7.57 -9.39 12.63
N ILE A 157 7.85 -8.12 12.32
CA ILE A 157 7.02 -6.98 12.73
C ILE A 157 6.55 -6.25 11.49
N GLY A 158 5.24 -6.23 11.28
CA GLY A 158 4.61 -5.49 10.18
C GLY A 158 4.21 -4.08 10.59
N PHE A 159 4.31 -3.13 9.67
CA PHE A 159 3.72 -1.79 9.79
C PHE A 159 2.71 -1.60 8.67
N THR A 160 1.52 -1.09 8.99
CA THR A 160 0.49 -0.82 7.98
C THR A 160 -0.51 0.22 8.45
N GLY A 161 -1.03 1.02 7.50
CA GLY A 161 -2.17 1.93 7.72
C GLY A 161 -3.52 1.30 7.36
N THR A 162 -3.50 0.16 6.64
CA THR A 162 -4.70 -0.50 6.09
C THR A 162 -4.61 -2.01 6.25
N PRO A 163 -4.70 -2.55 7.49
CA PRO A 163 -4.62 -4.00 7.70
C PRO A 163 -5.75 -4.72 6.97
N ILE A 164 -5.46 -5.94 6.54
CA ILE A 164 -6.46 -6.83 5.95
C ILE A 164 -7.24 -7.48 7.10
N PHE A 165 -8.54 -7.20 7.18
CA PHE A 165 -9.48 -7.80 8.09
C PHE A 165 -10.27 -8.94 7.42
N LYS A 166 -11.17 -9.59 8.16
CA LYS A 166 -11.99 -10.68 7.61
C LYS A 166 -12.92 -10.22 6.49
N GLU A 167 -13.39 -8.98 6.57
CA GLU A 167 -14.34 -8.36 5.67
C GLU A 167 -13.71 -8.00 4.31
N ASN A 168 -12.41 -7.74 4.28
CA ASN A 168 -11.69 -7.34 3.06
C ASN A 168 -10.55 -8.29 2.68
N LYS A 169 -10.72 -9.59 2.99
CA LYS A 169 -9.77 -10.63 2.62
C LYS A 169 -9.55 -10.68 1.12
N GLY A 170 -8.30 -10.63 0.71
CA GLY A 170 -7.90 -10.85 -0.68
C GLY A 170 -8.05 -12.32 -1.13
N PRO A 171 -7.73 -12.63 -2.39
CA PRO A 171 -7.85 -13.97 -2.97
C PRO A 171 -7.11 -15.08 -2.21
N GLN A 172 -6.13 -14.74 -1.38
CA GLN A 172 -5.38 -15.69 -0.55
C GLN A 172 -6.01 -15.97 0.81
N GLY A 173 -7.11 -15.28 1.17
CA GLY A 173 -7.91 -15.56 2.34
C GLY A 173 -7.26 -15.32 3.71
N GLN A 174 -6.06 -14.71 3.78
CA GLN A 174 -5.37 -14.42 5.04
C GLN A 174 -5.56 -12.98 5.48
N THR A 175 -5.82 -12.78 6.76
CA THR A 175 -5.81 -11.44 7.38
C THR A 175 -4.39 -11.05 7.77
N THR A 176 -4.16 -9.75 8.01
CA THR A 176 -2.88 -9.29 8.59
C THR A 176 -2.61 -9.97 9.95
N ALA A 177 -3.64 -10.19 10.74
CA ALA A 177 -3.52 -10.92 12.00
C ALA A 177 -3.07 -12.37 11.79
N ASP A 178 -3.59 -13.07 10.79
CA ASP A 178 -3.18 -14.45 10.48
C ASP A 178 -1.70 -14.52 10.06
N ILE A 179 -1.24 -13.56 9.26
CA ILE A 179 0.15 -13.50 8.77
C ILE A 179 1.13 -13.30 9.92
N PHE A 180 0.80 -12.40 10.87
CA PHE A 180 1.68 -12.06 11.99
C PHE A 180 1.33 -12.81 13.29
N HIS A 181 0.43 -13.78 13.24
CA HIS A 181 0.08 -14.59 14.39
C HIS A 181 1.29 -15.36 14.92
N SER A 182 1.49 -15.30 16.25
CA SER A 182 2.57 -16.00 16.93
C SER A 182 2.17 -16.16 18.40
N GLY A 183 1.94 -17.40 18.84
CA GLY A 183 1.57 -17.70 20.21
C GLY A 183 0.17 -17.22 20.62
N LYS A 184 0.00 -16.83 21.88
CA LYS A 184 -1.31 -16.49 22.47
C LYS A 184 -1.62 -15.00 22.55
N LEU A 185 -0.65 -14.12 22.26
CA LEU A 185 -0.84 -12.69 22.34
C LEU A 185 -1.54 -12.15 21.08
N ASP A 186 -2.29 -11.05 21.25
CA ASP A 186 -2.86 -10.32 20.12
C ASP A 186 -1.74 -9.92 19.14
N PRO A 187 -1.80 -10.32 17.86
CA PRO A 187 -0.80 -9.93 16.88
C PRO A 187 -0.73 -8.41 16.65
N CYS A 188 -1.80 -7.65 16.92
CA CYS A 188 -1.76 -6.20 16.86
C CYS A 188 -1.09 -5.61 18.10
N ILE A 189 0.14 -5.15 17.95
CA ILE A 189 0.99 -4.64 19.05
C ILE A 189 0.53 -3.28 19.54
N HIS A 190 0.19 -2.39 18.59
CA HIS A 190 -0.21 -1.02 18.86
C HIS A 190 -1.12 -0.49 17.75
N LYS A 191 -2.15 0.29 18.15
CA LYS A 191 -3.08 0.96 17.23
C LYS A 191 -2.98 2.47 17.41
N TYR A 192 -2.94 3.18 16.30
CA TYR A 192 -3.10 4.62 16.24
C TYR A 192 -3.94 4.95 15.00
N MET A 193 -5.23 5.12 15.24
CA MET A 193 -6.24 5.21 14.19
C MET A 193 -6.39 6.65 13.71
N ILE A 194 -7.14 6.82 12.63
CA ILE A 194 -7.41 8.14 12.06
C ILE A 194 -8.11 9.09 13.06
N LYS A 195 -8.94 8.57 13.96
CA LYS A 195 -9.64 9.36 14.97
C LYS A 195 -8.68 10.00 15.96
N GLU A 196 -7.74 9.20 16.48
CA GLU A 196 -6.70 9.68 17.39
C GLU A 196 -5.78 10.68 16.66
N ALA A 197 -5.42 10.37 15.40
CA ALA A 197 -4.55 11.24 14.61
C ALA A 197 -5.18 12.61 14.31
N ILE A 198 -6.49 12.67 14.09
CA ILE A 198 -7.23 13.92 13.93
C ILE A 198 -7.34 14.67 15.28
N ALA A 199 -7.62 13.95 16.37
CA ALA A 199 -7.72 14.54 17.70
C ALA A 199 -6.39 15.18 18.14
N ASP A 200 -5.27 14.52 17.82
CA ASP A 200 -3.91 15.00 18.10
C ASP A 200 -3.43 16.10 17.12
N GLY A 201 -4.22 16.45 16.10
CA GLY A 201 -3.85 17.41 15.06
C GLY A 201 -2.74 16.92 14.11
N ASN A 202 -2.50 15.61 14.04
CA ASN A 202 -1.49 15.01 13.18
C ASN A 202 -1.99 14.75 11.75
N VAL A 203 -3.30 14.64 11.59
CA VAL A 203 -4.00 14.46 10.31
C VAL A 203 -5.14 15.47 10.25
N LEU A 204 -5.35 16.05 9.08
CA LEU A 204 -6.45 16.98 8.86
C LEU A 204 -7.80 16.26 8.98
N ARG A 205 -8.80 17.01 9.45
CA ARG A 205 -10.17 16.53 9.43
C ARG A 205 -10.66 16.40 7.98
N PHE A 206 -11.53 15.44 7.74
CA PHE A 206 -12.20 15.25 6.46
C PHE A 206 -13.69 14.98 6.67
N SER A 207 -14.50 15.24 5.66
CA SER A 207 -15.89 14.82 5.57
C SER A 207 -16.04 13.77 4.48
N VAL A 208 -16.99 12.86 4.65
CA VAL A 208 -17.34 11.84 3.65
C VAL A 208 -18.74 12.14 3.15
N GLU A 209 -18.86 12.34 1.85
CA GLU A 209 -20.15 12.49 1.17
C GLU A 209 -20.39 11.26 0.30
N TYR A 210 -21.58 10.69 0.44
CA TYR A 210 -21.99 9.54 -0.35
C TYR A 210 -22.94 9.98 -1.44
N MET A 211 -22.57 9.67 -2.69
CA MET A 211 -23.39 10.01 -3.85
C MET A 211 -23.93 8.73 -4.49
N ARG A 212 -25.22 8.73 -4.82
CA ARG A 212 -25.82 7.63 -5.54
C ARG A 212 -25.64 7.85 -7.05
N SER A 213 -24.76 7.06 -7.66
CA SER A 213 -24.43 7.15 -9.10
C SER A 213 -25.25 6.20 -9.99
N ILE A 214 -26.14 5.39 -9.40
CA ILE A 214 -26.98 4.46 -10.14
C ILE A 214 -28.43 4.86 -9.89
N SER A 215 -29.19 5.14 -10.96
CA SER A 215 -30.62 5.37 -10.89
C SER A 215 -31.36 4.15 -11.46
N VAL A 216 -32.59 3.90 -10.93
CA VAL A 216 -33.45 2.81 -11.43
C VAL A 216 -33.80 2.98 -12.91
N LYS A 217 -33.73 4.22 -13.44
CA LYS A 217 -33.93 4.50 -14.87
C LYS A 217 -32.82 3.96 -15.78
N SER A 218 -31.64 3.77 -15.25
CA SER A 218 -30.49 3.18 -15.99
C SER A 218 -30.61 1.66 -16.12
N ILE A 219 -31.51 1.03 -15.34
CA ILE A 219 -31.76 -0.39 -15.36
C ILE A 219 -33.07 -0.61 -16.11
N LYS A 220 -33.01 -1.21 -17.28
CA LYS A 220 -34.17 -1.40 -18.18
C LYS A 220 -35.32 -2.23 -17.59
N ASP A 221 -35.14 -2.80 -16.40
CA ASP A 221 -36.17 -3.58 -15.71
C ASP A 221 -36.69 -2.83 -14.48
N SER A 222 -37.94 -2.38 -14.55
CA SER A 222 -38.66 -1.62 -13.50
C SER A 222 -38.84 -2.38 -12.18
N LYS A 223 -38.47 -3.67 -12.11
CA LYS A 223 -38.59 -4.52 -10.91
C LYS A 223 -37.34 -4.57 -10.07
N ILE A 224 -36.27 -3.90 -10.48
CA ILE A 224 -35.00 -3.92 -9.77
C ILE A 224 -34.94 -2.80 -8.74
N ASP A 225 -34.69 -3.16 -7.49
CA ASP A 225 -34.44 -2.20 -6.41
C ASP A 225 -32.99 -1.74 -6.43
N ALA A 226 -32.75 -0.47 -6.77
CA ALA A 226 -31.43 0.12 -6.77
C ALA A 226 -30.74 0.10 -5.40
N ALA A 227 -31.49 0.03 -4.29
CA ALA A 227 -30.93 -0.09 -2.95
C ALA A 227 -30.40 -1.49 -2.65
N ALA A 228 -30.83 -2.49 -3.41
CA ALA A 228 -30.40 -3.88 -3.24
C ALA A 228 -29.22 -4.27 -4.17
N LEU A 229 -28.65 -3.33 -4.94
CA LEU A 229 -27.51 -3.60 -5.84
C LEU A 229 -26.20 -3.88 -5.08
N ASP A 230 -26.13 -3.53 -3.81
CA ASP A 230 -25.01 -3.91 -2.93
C ASP A 230 -25.10 -5.36 -2.44
N ASP A 231 -26.25 -6.03 -2.63
CA ASP A 231 -26.45 -7.43 -2.30
C ASP A 231 -26.08 -8.34 -3.49
N ALA A 232 -24.96 -9.03 -3.36
CA ALA A 232 -24.46 -9.93 -4.40
C ALA A 232 -25.43 -11.09 -4.71
N GLU A 233 -26.22 -11.58 -3.73
CA GLU A 233 -27.23 -12.61 -3.95
C GLU A 233 -28.42 -12.06 -4.72
N TYR A 234 -28.84 -10.84 -4.41
CA TYR A 234 -29.90 -10.14 -5.14
C TYR A 234 -29.52 -9.97 -6.62
N CYS A 235 -28.31 -9.45 -6.88
CA CYS A 235 -27.80 -9.24 -8.24
C CYS A 235 -27.71 -10.56 -9.02
N LYS A 236 -27.24 -11.63 -8.40
CA LYS A 236 -27.16 -12.96 -9.02
C LYS A 236 -28.55 -13.52 -9.35
N ARG A 237 -29.52 -13.35 -8.46
CA ARG A 237 -30.92 -13.79 -8.64
C ARG A 237 -31.59 -13.07 -9.79
N HIS A 238 -31.33 -11.78 -9.95
CA HIS A 238 -31.88 -10.94 -11.02
C HIS A 238 -31.02 -10.90 -12.28
N LYS A 239 -29.92 -11.68 -12.35
CA LYS A 239 -28.98 -11.74 -13.49
C LYS A 239 -28.41 -10.35 -13.85
N ILE A 240 -28.13 -9.53 -12.86
CA ILE A 240 -27.56 -8.20 -13.05
C ILE A 240 -26.04 -8.35 -13.16
N ASP A 241 -25.48 -7.93 -14.28
CA ASP A 241 -24.03 -7.78 -14.46
C ASP A 241 -23.60 -6.44 -13.83
N LEU A 242 -23.14 -6.51 -12.59
CA LEU A 242 -22.66 -5.33 -11.86
C LEU A 242 -21.47 -4.69 -12.53
N ASP A 243 -20.56 -5.48 -13.13
CA ASP A 243 -19.40 -4.94 -13.82
C ASP A 243 -19.83 -4.08 -15.01
N ALA A 244 -20.77 -4.55 -15.82
CA ALA A 244 -21.34 -3.78 -16.93
C ALA A 244 -22.08 -2.51 -16.45
N VAL A 245 -22.79 -2.58 -15.31
CA VAL A 245 -23.49 -1.41 -14.73
C VAL A 245 -22.49 -0.37 -14.23
N TYR A 246 -21.44 -0.81 -13.52
CA TYR A 246 -20.44 0.10 -12.96
C TYR A 246 -19.58 0.78 -14.03
N HIS A 247 -19.40 0.16 -15.20
CA HIS A 247 -18.58 0.69 -16.31
C HIS A 247 -19.41 1.20 -17.49
N SER A 248 -20.74 1.39 -17.28
CA SER A 248 -21.62 1.93 -18.33
C SER A 248 -21.32 3.38 -18.64
N ASP A 249 -21.48 3.76 -19.91
CA ASP A 249 -21.21 5.12 -20.39
C ASP A 249 -22.14 6.14 -19.74
N GLU A 250 -23.38 5.77 -19.44
CA GLU A 250 -24.35 6.63 -18.74
C GLU A 250 -23.90 6.95 -17.32
N ARG A 251 -23.36 5.96 -16.61
CA ARG A 251 -22.83 6.18 -15.25
C ARG A 251 -21.56 7.02 -15.27
N ILE A 252 -20.67 6.78 -16.23
CA ILE A 252 -19.45 7.56 -16.44
C ILE A 252 -19.81 9.03 -16.70
N ALA A 253 -20.78 9.29 -17.57
CA ALA A 253 -21.28 10.63 -17.85
C ALA A 253 -21.82 11.30 -16.59
N ALA A 254 -22.75 10.64 -15.87
CA ALA A 254 -23.38 11.19 -14.67
C ALA A 254 -22.37 11.55 -13.57
N ILE A 255 -21.38 10.67 -13.31
CA ILE A 255 -20.33 10.93 -12.32
C ILE A 255 -19.41 12.07 -12.79
N SER A 256 -19.04 12.10 -14.08
CA SER A 256 -18.20 13.16 -14.63
C SER A 256 -18.85 14.54 -14.55
N GLU A 257 -20.14 14.62 -14.88
CA GLU A 257 -20.93 15.87 -14.80
C GLU A 257 -21.03 16.37 -13.36
N ASP A 258 -21.26 15.47 -12.43
CA ASP A 258 -21.33 15.79 -11.02
C ASP A 258 -20.00 16.32 -10.49
N ILE A 259 -18.88 15.62 -10.76
CA ILE A 259 -17.54 16.07 -10.38
C ILE A 259 -17.24 17.43 -10.97
N LEU A 260 -17.42 17.64 -12.28
CA LEU A 260 -17.17 18.91 -12.95
C LEU A 260 -18.08 20.04 -12.46
N GLY A 261 -19.31 19.70 -12.09
CA GLY A 261 -20.30 20.65 -11.53
C GLY A 261 -19.88 21.19 -10.16
N HIS A 262 -19.45 20.28 -9.27
CA HIS A 262 -19.24 20.57 -7.86
C HIS A 262 -17.77 20.77 -7.46
N LEU A 263 -16.78 20.50 -8.33
CA LEU A 263 -15.36 20.56 -8.02
C LEU A 263 -14.95 21.89 -7.35
N ASN A 264 -15.44 23.02 -7.81
CA ASN A 264 -15.12 24.33 -7.22
C ASN A 264 -15.66 24.50 -5.80
N GLN A 265 -16.73 23.82 -5.42
CA GLN A 265 -17.30 23.92 -4.08
C GLN A 265 -16.42 23.21 -3.06
N HIS A 266 -15.76 22.13 -3.48
CA HIS A 266 -14.94 21.28 -2.62
C HIS A 266 -13.44 21.67 -2.64
N THR A 267 -13.00 22.43 -3.67
CA THR A 267 -11.58 22.76 -3.85
C THR A 267 -11.22 24.22 -3.56
N ARG A 268 -12.19 25.11 -3.33
CA ARG A 268 -11.91 26.53 -3.00
C ARG A 268 -11.49 26.72 -1.55
N LEU A 269 -10.35 27.38 -1.37
CA LEU A 269 -9.93 27.98 -0.10
C LEU A 269 -10.41 29.44 -0.01
N GLU A 270 -10.56 29.94 1.21
CA GLU A 270 -11.00 31.32 1.51
C GLU A 270 -10.12 32.42 0.87
N ASN A 271 -8.87 32.10 0.48
CA ASN A 271 -7.89 33.07 -0.04
C ASN A 271 -7.57 32.89 -1.54
N ASN A 272 -8.52 32.49 -2.38
CA ASN A 272 -8.33 32.23 -3.80
C ASN A 272 -7.32 31.10 -4.16
N ASN A 273 -6.79 30.38 -3.19
CA ASN A 273 -6.04 29.18 -3.44
C ASN A 273 -7.00 28.03 -3.78
N VAL A 274 -6.61 27.18 -4.71
CA VAL A 274 -7.42 26.04 -5.15
C VAL A 274 -6.68 24.77 -4.80
N TYR A 275 -7.34 23.85 -4.09
CA TYR A 275 -6.82 22.50 -3.90
C TYR A 275 -6.90 21.68 -5.17
N THR A 276 -5.98 20.75 -5.35
CA THR A 276 -6.11 19.70 -6.36
C THR A 276 -7.03 18.59 -5.86
N ALA A 277 -7.68 17.91 -6.80
CA ALA A 277 -8.52 16.74 -6.52
C ALA A 277 -7.92 15.50 -7.16
N ILE A 278 -8.10 14.35 -6.51
CA ILE A 278 -7.73 13.03 -7.04
C ILE A 278 -9.02 12.23 -7.21
N PHE A 279 -9.25 11.73 -8.42
CA PHE A 279 -10.33 10.82 -8.73
C PHE A 279 -9.74 9.45 -9.04
N ALA A 280 -10.02 8.46 -8.18
CA ALA A 280 -9.52 7.10 -8.33
C ALA A 280 -10.53 6.22 -9.05
N VAL A 281 -10.06 5.43 -10.00
CA VAL A 281 -10.86 4.52 -10.84
C VAL A 281 -10.25 3.13 -10.75
N ASP A 282 -11.07 2.10 -10.83
CA ASP A 282 -10.69 0.69 -10.63
C ASP A 282 -9.98 0.05 -11.84
N LYS A 283 -10.30 0.50 -13.07
CA LYS A 283 -9.74 -0.05 -14.32
C LYS A 283 -9.22 1.06 -15.22
N ILE A 284 -8.16 0.74 -15.98
CA ILE A 284 -7.57 1.69 -16.94
C ILE A 284 -8.54 2.01 -18.07
N GLU A 285 -9.26 1.03 -18.59
CA GLU A 285 -10.28 1.24 -19.63
C GLU A 285 -11.33 2.26 -19.18
N THR A 286 -11.79 2.14 -17.95
CA THR A 286 -12.74 3.07 -17.34
C THR A 286 -12.10 4.45 -17.11
N LEU A 287 -10.81 4.50 -16.72
CA LEU A 287 -10.06 5.74 -16.59
C LEU A 287 -10.01 6.52 -17.90
N VAL A 288 -9.74 5.83 -19.01
CA VAL A 288 -9.72 6.45 -20.35
C VAL A 288 -11.07 7.07 -20.69
N LYS A 289 -12.17 6.32 -20.49
CA LYS A 289 -13.51 6.82 -20.75
C LYS A 289 -13.84 8.06 -19.91
N TYR A 290 -13.54 8.06 -18.61
CA TYR A 290 -13.69 9.23 -17.74
C TYR A 290 -12.87 10.42 -18.22
N TYR A 291 -11.62 10.20 -18.59
CA TYR A 291 -10.74 11.25 -19.06
C TYR A 291 -11.25 11.90 -20.36
N GLU A 292 -11.62 11.08 -21.35
CA GLU A 292 -12.16 11.56 -22.63
C GLU A 292 -13.47 12.34 -22.42
N TYR A 293 -14.39 11.79 -21.62
CA TYR A 293 -15.66 12.45 -21.32
C TYR A 293 -15.45 13.79 -20.60
N MET A 294 -14.66 13.80 -19.54
CA MET A 294 -14.37 15.02 -18.79
C MET A 294 -13.64 16.07 -19.63
N LYS A 295 -12.72 15.66 -20.52
CA LYS A 295 -12.02 16.58 -21.43
C LYS A 295 -12.99 17.20 -22.44
N ALA A 296 -13.92 16.43 -22.98
CA ALA A 296 -14.91 16.91 -23.95
C ALA A 296 -15.98 17.81 -23.32
N HIS A 297 -16.33 17.59 -22.05
CA HIS A 297 -17.44 18.26 -21.34
C HIS A 297 -16.94 19.15 -20.19
N ASN A 298 -15.87 19.90 -20.38
CA ASN A 298 -15.20 20.74 -19.37
C ASN A 298 -15.48 22.24 -19.57
N PRO A 299 -16.66 22.73 -19.23
CA PRO A 299 -17.07 24.11 -19.52
C PRO A 299 -16.28 25.15 -18.70
N LYS A 300 -15.68 24.72 -17.57
CA LYS A 300 -14.93 25.59 -16.66
C LYS A 300 -13.42 25.58 -16.93
N GLY A 301 -12.95 24.82 -17.93
CA GLY A 301 -11.55 24.76 -18.33
C GLY A 301 -10.59 24.21 -17.26
N TYR A 302 -11.05 23.24 -16.45
CA TYR A 302 -10.17 22.59 -15.48
C TYR A 302 -9.03 21.84 -16.16
N ARG A 303 -7.84 21.89 -15.57
CA ARG A 303 -6.72 21.06 -16.02
C ARG A 303 -6.90 19.65 -15.47
N ILE A 304 -7.04 18.67 -16.36
CA ILE A 304 -7.30 17.27 -16.02
C ILE A 304 -6.13 16.45 -16.58
N ALA A 305 -5.55 15.61 -15.72
CA ALA A 305 -4.50 14.66 -16.09
C ALA A 305 -4.89 13.26 -15.62
N ALA A 306 -4.52 12.23 -16.37
CA ALA A 306 -4.67 10.85 -15.99
C ALA A 306 -3.31 10.24 -15.63
N ILE A 307 -3.25 9.48 -14.54
CA ILE A 307 -2.03 8.82 -14.05
C ILE A 307 -2.33 7.33 -13.92
N PHE A 308 -1.46 6.49 -14.46
CA PHE A 308 -1.56 5.03 -14.33
C PHE A 308 -0.17 4.40 -14.43
N THR A 309 -0.02 3.14 -13.96
CA THR A 309 1.25 2.43 -13.99
C THR A 309 1.32 1.50 -15.19
N TYR A 310 2.25 1.74 -16.10
CA TYR A 310 2.44 0.95 -17.33
C TYR A 310 2.83 -0.52 -17.08
N GLN A 311 3.63 -0.78 -16.05
CA GLN A 311 4.14 -2.13 -15.76
C GLN A 311 3.08 -3.14 -15.30
N ALA A 312 1.93 -2.69 -14.80
CA ALA A 312 0.84 -3.57 -14.39
C ALA A 312 0.00 -4.12 -15.57
N ASN A 313 0.27 -3.68 -16.81
CA ASN A 313 -0.63 -3.81 -17.95
C ASN A 313 0.06 -4.38 -19.21
N GLN A 314 0.98 -5.33 -19.05
CA GLN A 314 1.61 -6.00 -20.19
C GLN A 314 0.62 -6.80 -21.07
N ASP A 315 -0.58 -7.08 -20.55
CA ASP A 315 -1.67 -7.81 -21.24
C ASP A 315 -2.76 -6.87 -21.82
N MET A 316 -2.48 -5.56 -21.93
CA MET A 316 -3.44 -4.62 -22.54
C MET A 316 -3.66 -4.93 -24.01
N GLU A 317 -4.94 -4.97 -24.43
CA GLU A 317 -5.33 -5.07 -25.85
C GLU A 317 -4.68 -3.97 -26.70
N GLU A 318 -4.32 -4.31 -27.94
CA GLU A 318 -3.65 -3.38 -28.89
C GLU A 318 -4.45 -2.09 -29.14
N SER A 319 -5.78 -2.15 -29.08
CA SER A 319 -6.69 -1.01 -29.20
C SER A 319 -6.48 0.06 -28.13
N LEU A 320 -6.17 -0.37 -26.90
CA LEU A 320 -5.88 0.54 -25.79
C LEU A 320 -4.48 1.16 -25.93
N LYS A 321 -3.51 0.41 -26.46
CA LYS A 321 -2.18 0.94 -26.78
C LYS A 321 -2.25 2.05 -27.83
N GLU A 322 -3.09 1.93 -28.85
CA GLU A 322 -3.31 2.97 -29.85
C GLU A 322 -4.01 4.21 -29.29
N ALA A 323 -4.97 4.04 -28.37
CA ALA A 323 -5.61 5.16 -27.68
C ALA A 323 -4.61 5.94 -26.81
N PHE A 324 -3.67 5.24 -26.17
CA PHE A 324 -2.60 5.86 -25.39
C PHE A 324 -1.54 6.57 -26.22
N LEU A 325 -1.17 6.04 -27.38
CA LEU A 325 -0.24 6.69 -28.32
C LEU A 325 -0.78 7.99 -28.93
N LYS A 326 -2.10 8.17 -28.90
CA LYS A 326 -2.78 9.40 -29.35
C LYS A 326 -2.90 10.49 -28.26
N LEU A 327 -2.40 10.25 -27.03
CA LEU A 327 -2.40 11.20 -25.92
C LEU A 327 -0.99 11.77 -25.63
N PRO A 328 -0.36 12.50 -26.59
CA PRO A 328 1.01 12.98 -26.42
C PRO A 328 1.19 14.05 -25.35
N GLU A 329 0.10 14.63 -24.83
CA GLU A 329 0.12 15.70 -23.84
C GLU A 329 0.20 15.23 -22.38
N LEU A 330 0.17 13.90 -22.12
CA LEU A 330 0.20 13.34 -20.78
C LEU A 330 1.61 13.21 -20.16
N PHE A 331 2.66 13.42 -20.96
CA PHE A 331 4.06 13.36 -20.53
C PHE A 331 4.81 14.68 -20.75
N GLY A 332 4.21 15.78 -20.39
CA GLY A 332 4.86 17.08 -20.27
C GLY A 332 5.58 17.19 -18.92
N GLY A 333 6.83 16.73 -18.88
CA GLY A 333 7.87 17.16 -17.97
C GLY A 333 7.64 16.96 -16.47
N ILE A 334 8.18 15.89 -15.92
CA ILE A 334 8.90 15.92 -14.64
C ILE A 334 10.34 15.56 -14.91
#